data_2e017dbd1d45de2878d0237dfca29896
#
_entry.id   2e017dbd1d45de2878d0237dfca29896
#
_cell.length_a   1.000
_cell.length_b   1.000
_cell.length_c   1.000
_cell.angle_alpha   90.00
_cell.angle_beta   90.00
_cell.angle_gamma   90.00
#
_symmetry.space_group_name_H-M   'P 1'
#
loop_
_entity.id
_entity.type
_entity.pdbx_description
1 polymer ?
#
loop_
_entity_poly.entity_id
_entity_poly.type
_entity_poly.pdbx_seq_one_letter_code
_entity_poly.pdbx_strand_id
1 'polypeptide(L)'
;MGDRTVRTARAVIDPVALASALIRADSVTPAHGHVFDVLEAALVPLGFAVDRFVAGAAPDGPVENLLANRMGSGPHLAFAGHVDVVPSGDGWTGSPWSGEVRGDLLHGRGAVDMKGAVAAFVAAAAARPEARLTLIITGDEEGPAIHGTRALIQRMAARDLTPDLCLVGEPTSAQRLGDTIKIGRRGSVNIWIDVPGRQGHVAYPHLANNPVPRLVATLAAIDAVVLDQGTEWFQPSNIEFTDLHVGNPATNVIPAAARARLSIRFNDLHYGDDLVARITALVTEHAPGAHVTAQVSGEAFLTPPGPLSTLVAGAVEAVSGIVPELSTTGGTSDARFLSRLCPTVEFGLVNATMHQVDEAVSVADLHALSAIYAEVIARAGA
;
A
#
# COMPACT_ATOMS: atom_id res chain seq x y z
N MET A 1 42.54 -22.32 -31.76
CA MET A 1 41.15 -22.64 -31.42
C MET A 1 40.59 -21.43 -30.65
N GLY A 2 39.85 -20.58 -31.35
CA GLY A 2 39.34 -19.33 -30.74
C GLY A 2 38.10 -19.62 -29.95
N ASP A 3 38.18 -19.26 -28.69
CA ASP A 3 37.04 -19.24 -27.77
C ASP A 3 36.03 -18.14 -28.23
N ARG A 4 34.96 -18.55 -28.91
CA ARG A 4 33.80 -17.70 -29.21
C ARG A 4 32.95 -17.66 -27.96
N THR A 5 33.26 -16.76 -27.05
CA THR A 5 32.31 -16.32 -26.05
C THR A 5 31.05 -15.78 -26.74
N VAL A 6 30.01 -16.61 -26.76
CA VAL A 6 28.68 -16.22 -27.21
C VAL A 6 28.19 -15.14 -26.24
N ARG A 7 28.33 -13.88 -26.62
CA ARG A 7 27.61 -12.78 -25.96
C ARG A 7 26.13 -13.06 -26.20
N THR A 8 25.47 -13.67 -25.24
CA THR A 8 23.99 -13.70 -25.18
C THR A 8 23.50 -12.28 -25.27
N ALA A 9 22.67 -11.99 -26.27
CA ALA A 9 22.02 -10.68 -26.40
C ALA A 9 21.29 -10.39 -25.08
N ARG A 10 21.59 -9.25 -24.44
CA ARG A 10 20.89 -8.82 -23.24
C ARG A 10 19.41 -8.69 -23.57
N ALA A 11 18.56 -9.35 -22.81
CA ALA A 11 17.13 -9.16 -22.91
C ALA A 11 16.84 -7.70 -22.52
N VAL A 12 16.30 -6.92 -23.44
CA VAL A 12 15.84 -5.55 -23.19
C VAL A 12 14.34 -5.62 -22.97
N ILE A 13 13.89 -5.17 -21.82
CA ILE A 13 12.44 -5.05 -21.53
C ILE A 13 12.07 -3.57 -21.62
N ASP A 14 11.08 -3.27 -22.44
CA ASP A 14 10.46 -1.96 -22.50
C ASP A 14 9.44 -1.83 -21.36
N PRO A 15 9.65 -0.92 -20.39
CA PRO A 15 8.74 -0.74 -19.26
C PRO A 15 7.33 -0.32 -19.70
N VAL A 16 7.17 0.42 -20.79
CA VAL A 16 5.87 0.84 -21.31
C VAL A 16 5.09 -0.34 -21.88
N ALA A 17 5.75 -1.18 -22.66
CA ALA A 17 5.13 -2.37 -23.23
C ALA A 17 4.70 -3.37 -22.14
N LEU A 18 5.53 -3.57 -21.11
CA LEU A 18 5.20 -4.44 -19.98
C LEU A 18 4.08 -3.86 -19.12
N ALA A 19 4.13 -2.56 -18.79
CA ALA A 19 3.06 -1.90 -18.05
C ALA A 19 1.73 -1.99 -18.81
N SER A 20 1.74 -1.74 -20.13
CA SER A 20 0.57 -1.92 -21.00
C SER A 20 0.01 -3.33 -20.94
N ALA A 21 0.85 -4.37 -20.97
CA ALA A 21 0.42 -5.76 -20.88
C ALA A 21 -0.19 -6.08 -19.50
N LEU A 22 0.41 -5.59 -18.42
CA LEU A 22 -0.10 -5.74 -17.06
C LEU A 22 -1.45 -5.03 -16.87
N ILE A 23 -1.64 -3.84 -17.44
CA ILE A 23 -2.91 -3.09 -17.40
C ILE A 23 -4.02 -3.84 -18.12
N ARG A 24 -3.72 -4.43 -19.29
CA ARG A 24 -4.69 -5.23 -20.07
C ARG A 24 -5.14 -6.50 -19.37
N ALA A 25 -4.37 -7.00 -18.43
CA ALA A 25 -4.78 -8.06 -17.54
C ALA A 25 -5.59 -7.47 -16.41
N ASP A 26 -6.94 -7.59 -16.49
CA ASP A 26 -7.86 -7.18 -15.43
C ASP A 26 -7.51 -7.87 -14.10
N SER A 27 -7.35 -7.08 -13.05
CA SER A 27 -6.87 -7.58 -11.77
C SER A 27 -7.41 -6.77 -10.59
N VAL A 28 -8.72 -6.50 -10.60
CA VAL A 28 -9.39 -5.92 -9.42
C VAL A 28 -9.15 -6.81 -8.22
N THR A 29 -8.83 -6.17 -7.08
CA THR A 29 -8.47 -6.88 -5.84
C THR A 29 -9.55 -7.86 -5.39
N PRO A 30 -9.20 -9.10 -4.99
CA PRO A 30 -7.88 -9.72 -5.06
C PRO A 30 -7.51 -10.18 -6.47
N ALA A 31 -6.30 -9.85 -6.92
CA ALA A 31 -5.81 -10.24 -8.25
C ALA A 31 -5.46 -11.73 -8.34
N HIS A 32 -5.67 -12.29 -9.52
CA HIS A 32 -5.30 -13.68 -9.82
C HIS A 32 -5.13 -13.93 -11.34
N GLY A 33 -4.50 -15.05 -11.68
CA GLY A 33 -4.46 -15.57 -13.06
C GLY A 33 -3.61 -14.72 -13.99
N HIS A 34 -4.21 -14.16 -15.05
CA HIS A 34 -3.53 -13.62 -16.22
C HIS A 34 -2.50 -12.52 -15.91
N VAL A 35 -2.73 -11.65 -14.93
CA VAL A 35 -1.75 -10.61 -14.56
C VAL A 35 -0.44 -11.21 -14.06
N PHE A 36 -0.52 -12.33 -13.31
CA PHE A 36 0.65 -13.07 -12.86
C PHE A 36 1.31 -13.84 -14.00
N ASP A 37 0.55 -14.34 -15.00
CA ASP A 37 1.11 -15.01 -16.20
C ASP A 37 1.99 -14.03 -16.99
N VAL A 38 1.52 -12.78 -17.18
CA VAL A 38 2.28 -11.72 -17.85
C VAL A 38 3.58 -11.44 -17.11
N LEU A 39 3.53 -11.33 -15.79
CA LEU A 39 4.70 -11.01 -14.98
C LEU A 39 5.72 -12.18 -14.97
N GLU A 40 5.24 -13.41 -14.79
CA GLU A 40 6.08 -14.61 -14.84
C GLU A 40 6.78 -14.76 -16.20
N ALA A 41 6.04 -14.55 -17.29
CA ALA A 41 6.61 -14.60 -18.64
C ALA A 41 7.72 -13.55 -18.87
N ALA A 42 7.66 -12.40 -18.18
CA ALA A 42 8.70 -11.39 -18.23
C ALA A 42 9.92 -11.75 -17.35
N LEU A 43 9.71 -12.40 -16.20
CA LEU A 43 10.75 -12.67 -15.21
C LEU A 43 11.58 -13.93 -15.51
N VAL A 44 10.96 -15.01 -16.00
CA VAL A 44 11.65 -16.29 -16.25
C VAL A 44 12.82 -16.13 -17.24
N PRO A 45 12.70 -15.42 -18.37
CA PRO A 45 13.81 -15.19 -19.29
C PRO A 45 14.96 -14.36 -18.71
N LEU A 46 14.71 -13.62 -17.62
CA LEU A 46 15.71 -12.83 -16.90
C LEU A 46 16.45 -13.64 -15.83
N GLY A 47 16.18 -14.95 -15.74
CA GLY A 47 16.83 -15.87 -14.79
C GLY A 47 16.23 -15.87 -13.38
N PHE A 48 15.03 -15.35 -13.20
CA PHE A 48 14.32 -15.47 -11.92
C PHE A 48 13.71 -16.86 -11.77
N ALA A 49 13.90 -17.45 -10.59
CA ALA A 49 13.11 -18.58 -10.12
C ALA A 49 11.79 -18.05 -9.56
N VAL A 50 10.72 -18.29 -10.27
CA VAL A 50 9.37 -17.78 -9.92
C VAL A 50 8.62 -18.85 -9.13
N ASP A 51 8.02 -18.44 -8.03
CA ASP A 51 7.16 -19.23 -7.16
C ASP A 51 5.82 -18.53 -7.00
N ARG A 52 4.81 -19.01 -7.72
CA ARG A 52 3.43 -18.56 -7.56
C ARG A 52 2.70 -19.48 -6.60
N PHE A 53 1.92 -18.89 -5.71
CA PHE A 53 1.12 -19.65 -4.77
C PHE A 53 -0.13 -18.87 -4.33
N VAL A 54 -1.13 -19.61 -3.89
CA VAL A 54 -2.37 -19.06 -3.37
C VAL A 54 -2.37 -19.21 -1.86
N ALA A 55 -2.78 -18.17 -1.15
CA ALA A 55 -2.91 -18.14 0.30
C ALA A 55 -4.31 -17.71 0.74
N GLY A 56 -4.73 -18.19 1.93
CA GLY A 56 -6.00 -17.84 2.53
C GLY A 56 -7.21 -18.56 1.93
N ALA A 57 -8.36 -18.28 2.53
CA ALA A 57 -9.67 -18.77 2.13
C ALA A 57 -10.73 -17.69 2.43
N ALA A 58 -11.96 -17.89 1.94
CA ALA A 58 -13.08 -16.98 2.24
C ALA A 58 -13.24 -16.75 3.76
N PRO A 59 -13.63 -15.53 4.21
CA PRO A 59 -14.11 -14.43 3.39
C PRO A 59 -13.02 -13.55 2.75
N ASP A 60 -11.76 -13.58 3.24
CA ASP A 60 -10.72 -12.61 2.89
C ASP A 60 -9.70 -13.15 1.86
N GLY A 61 -9.95 -14.30 1.30
CA GLY A 61 -9.17 -14.97 0.27
C GLY A 61 -10.04 -15.86 -0.60
N PRO A 62 -9.45 -16.63 -1.53
CA PRO A 62 -8.02 -16.85 -1.77
C PRO A 62 -7.32 -15.67 -2.44
N VAL A 63 -6.02 -15.48 -2.17
CA VAL A 63 -5.15 -14.46 -2.77
C VAL A 63 -3.98 -15.13 -3.47
N GLU A 64 -3.76 -14.81 -4.73
CA GLU A 64 -2.57 -15.25 -5.47
C GLU A 64 -1.41 -14.31 -5.23
N ASN A 65 -0.21 -14.87 -5.07
CA ASN A 65 1.03 -14.17 -4.78
C ASN A 65 2.17 -14.71 -5.64
N LEU A 66 3.17 -13.87 -5.92
CA LEU A 66 4.35 -14.23 -6.68
C LEU A 66 5.61 -13.80 -5.93
N LEU A 67 6.48 -14.78 -5.65
CA LEU A 67 7.83 -14.58 -5.16
C LEU A 67 8.81 -14.95 -6.26
N ALA A 68 9.60 -14.02 -6.75
CA ALA A 68 10.61 -14.29 -7.76
C ALA A 68 12.00 -13.95 -7.23
N ASN A 69 12.90 -14.91 -7.26
CA ASN A 69 14.25 -14.75 -6.75
C ASN A 69 15.28 -15.01 -7.85
N ARG A 70 16.28 -14.15 -7.94
CA ARG A 70 17.44 -14.30 -8.80
C ARG A 70 18.72 -14.19 -7.98
N MET A 71 19.51 -15.25 -8.01
CA MET A 71 20.84 -15.25 -7.41
C MET A 71 21.78 -14.30 -8.18
N GLY A 72 22.71 -13.69 -7.47
CA GLY A 72 23.64 -12.73 -8.06
C GLY A 72 24.71 -12.31 -7.07
N SER A 73 25.42 -11.24 -7.39
CA SER A 73 26.46 -10.64 -6.56
C SER A 73 25.94 -9.40 -5.81
N GLY A 74 26.66 -9.04 -4.74
CA GLY A 74 26.34 -7.86 -3.91
C GLY A 74 25.24 -8.10 -2.88
N PRO A 75 24.79 -7.04 -2.21
CA PRO A 75 23.68 -7.06 -1.27
C PRO A 75 22.39 -7.57 -1.91
N HIS A 76 21.58 -8.24 -1.11
CA HIS A 76 20.29 -8.75 -1.53
C HIS A 76 19.23 -7.64 -1.50
N LEU A 77 18.91 -7.07 -2.65
CA LEU A 77 17.86 -6.07 -2.79
C LEU A 77 16.52 -6.74 -3.11
N ALA A 78 15.50 -6.46 -2.30
CA ALA A 78 14.12 -6.78 -2.62
C ALA A 78 13.41 -5.59 -3.25
N PHE A 79 12.54 -5.87 -4.20
CA PHE A 79 11.51 -4.98 -4.67
C PHE A 79 10.15 -5.55 -4.28
N ALA A 80 9.32 -4.73 -3.67
CA ALA A 80 7.97 -5.13 -3.31
C ALA A 80 6.93 -4.25 -4.00
N GLY A 81 5.80 -4.87 -4.35
CA GLY A 81 4.68 -4.20 -4.95
C GLY A 81 3.49 -5.10 -5.13
N HIS A 82 2.46 -4.58 -5.78
CA HIS A 82 1.22 -5.29 -6.04
C HIS A 82 0.83 -5.20 -7.51
N VAL A 83 -0.01 -6.14 -7.93
CA VAL A 83 -0.60 -6.17 -9.28
C VAL A 83 -2.14 -6.14 -9.25
N ASP A 84 -2.73 -6.20 -8.06
CA ASP A 84 -4.13 -5.88 -7.88
C ASP A 84 -4.36 -4.36 -7.96
N VAL A 85 -5.60 -3.99 -8.19
CA VAL A 85 -6.01 -2.60 -8.35
C VAL A 85 -7.39 -2.39 -7.74
N VAL A 86 -7.70 -1.16 -7.31
CA VAL A 86 -9.04 -0.79 -6.90
C VAL A 86 -10.05 -0.94 -8.07
N PRO A 87 -11.35 -1.12 -7.79
CA PRO A 87 -12.39 -1.10 -8.82
C PRO A 87 -12.26 0.14 -9.71
N SER A 88 -12.47 -0.03 -11.02
CA SER A 88 -12.33 1.07 -11.97
C SER A 88 -13.30 2.23 -11.70
N GLY A 89 -14.51 1.93 -11.24
CA GLY A 89 -15.59 2.90 -11.17
C GLY A 89 -16.15 3.26 -12.55
N ASP A 90 -17.11 4.17 -12.57
CA ASP A 90 -17.76 4.66 -13.77
C ASP A 90 -17.14 5.97 -14.27
N GLY A 91 -17.38 6.34 -15.51
CA GLY A 91 -17.03 7.65 -16.08
C GLY A 91 -15.71 7.70 -16.85
N TRP A 92 -15.08 6.55 -17.14
CA TRP A 92 -13.88 6.50 -17.98
C TRP A 92 -14.17 6.94 -19.41
N THR A 93 -13.25 7.72 -20.02
CA THR A 93 -13.34 8.10 -21.44
C THR A 93 -12.97 6.97 -22.40
N GLY A 94 -12.32 5.91 -21.89
CA GLY A 94 -11.95 4.69 -22.60
C GLY A 94 -12.07 3.47 -21.71
N SER A 95 -11.61 2.31 -22.17
CA SER A 95 -11.56 1.14 -21.30
C SER A 95 -10.49 1.33 -20.21
N PRO A 96 -10.81 1.10 -18.91
CA PRO A 96 -9.81 1.11 -17.84
C PRO A 96 -8.72 0.04 -18.02
N TRP A 97 -8.97 -0.95 -18.87
CA TRP A 97 -8.05 -2.05 -19.19
C TRP A 97 -7.43 -1.89 -20.59
N SER A 98 -7.42 -0.68 -21.17
CA SER A 98 -6.88 -0.48 -22.53
C SER A 98 -5.37 -0.67 -22.61
N GLY A 99 -4.62 -0.19 -21.62
CA GLY A 99 -3.17 -0.13 -21.69
C GLY A 99 -2.66 0.62 -22.93
N GLU A 100 -3.41 1.60 -23.41
CA GLU A 100 -3.09 2.36 -24.62
C GLU A 100 -2.22 3.57 -24.30
N VAL A 101 -1.24 3.80 -25.18
CA VAL A 101 -0.52 5.07 -25.19
C VAL A 101 -1.28 6.05 -26.07
N ARG A 102 -1.75 7.14 -25.47
CA ARG A 102 -2.39 8.27 -26.14
C ARG A 102 -1.56 9.53 -25.91
N GLY A 103 -0.98 10.07 -26.99
CA GLY A 103 0.03 11.13 -26.85
C GLY A 103 1.27 10.60 -26.14
N ASP A 104 1.61 11.20 -25.01
CA ASP A 104 2.74 10.89 -24.15
C ASP A 104 2.34 10.15 -22.84
N LEU A 105 1.08 9.73 -22.74
CA LEU A 105 0.52 9.06 -21.57
C LEU A 105 0.10 7.62 -21.85
N LEU A 106 0.46 6.70 -20.96
CA LEU A 106 -0.07 5.34 -20.90
C LEU A 106 -1.30 5.34 -19.98
N HIS A 107 -2.46 4.96 -20.53
CA HIS A 107 -3.75 4.99 -19.84
C HIS A 107 -4.18 3.62 -19.34
N GLY A 108 -4.79 3.61 -18.14
CA GLY A 108 -5.51 2.48 -17.58
C GLY A 108 -5.35 2.36 -16.07
N ARG A 109 -6.26 1.60 -15.47
CA ARG A 109 -6.25 1.35 -14.03
C ARG A 109 -4.99 0.58 -13.62
N GLY A 110 -4.28 1.09 -12.61
CA GLY A 110 -3.00 0.56 -12.18
C GLY A 110 -1.79 1.11 -12.95
N ALA A 111 -1.99 2.04 -13.89
CA ALA A 111 -0.88 2.66 -14.61
C ALA A 111 0.07 3.39 -13.65
N VAL A 112 -0.47 4.05 -12.63
CA VAL A 112 0.25 4.73 -11.55
C VAL A 112 0.42 3.82 -10.34
N ASP A 113 -0.65 3.14 -9.92
CA ASP A 113 -0.71 2.35 -8.69
C ASP A 113 -1.04 0.88 -8.96
N MET A 114 -0.02 -0.05 -9.02
CA MET A 114 1.41 0.31 -9.19
C MET A 114 2.06 -0.54 -10.29
N LYS A 115 1.25 -1.02 -11.28
CA LYS A 115 1.74 -1.86 -12.40
C LYS A 115 2.85 -1.17 -13.20
N GLY A 116 2.80 0.17 -13.32
CA GLY A 116 3.86 0.95 -13.97
C GLY A 116 5.21 0.82 -13.25
N ALA A 117 5.23 0.92 -11.93
CA ALA A 117 6.44 0.76 -11.13
C ALA A 117 6.96 -0.68 -11.15
N VAL A 118 6.08 -1.69 -11.12
CA VAL A 118 6.44 -3.10 -11.29
C VAL A 118 7.12 -3.32 -12.64
N ALA A 119 6.55 -2.80 -13.73
CA ALA A 119 7.14 -2.90 -15.06
C ALA A 119 8.49 -2.18 -15.17
N ALA A 120 8.61 -0.98 -14.57
CA ALA A 120 9.86 -0.24 -14.53
C ALA A 120 10.97 -1.00 -13.78
N PHE A 121 10.63 -1.67 -12.66
CA PHE A 121 11.60 -2.47 -11.92
C PHE A 121 12.03 -3.72 -12.68
N VAL A 122 11.12 -4.42 -13.35
CA VAL A 122 11.47 -5.59 -14.20
C VAL A 122 12.41 -5.18 -15.33
N ALA A 123 12.17 -4.01 -15.96
CA ALA A 123 13.07 -3.46 -16.98
C ALA A 123 14.46 -3.10 -16.41
N ALA A 124 14.49 -2.51 -15.22
CA ALA A 124 15.73 -2.22 -14.49
C ALA A 124 16.51 -3.51 -14.14
N ALA A 125 15.81 -4.55 -13.69
CA ALA A 125 16.40 -5.86 -13.39
C ALA A 125 16.99 -6.55 -14.63
N ALA A 126 16.37 -6.35 -15.80
CA ALA A 126 16.91 -6.82 -17.08
C ALA A 126 18.23 -6.12 -17.45
N ALA A 127 18.37 -4.83 -17.13
CA ALA A 127 19.59 -4.07 -17.36
C ALA A 127 20.74 -4.45 -16.40
N ARG A 128 20.45 -5.14 -15.29
CA ARG A 128 21.39 -5.53 -14.22
C ARG A 128 21.34 -7.04 -13.94
N PRO A 129 21.71 -7.89 -14.90
CA PRO A 129 21.58 -9.35 -14.77
C PRO A 129 22.46 -9.97 -13.67
N GLU A 130 23.52 -9.28 -13.25
CA GLU A 130 24.45 -9.70 -12.21
C GLU A 130 23.92 -9.53 -10.78
N ALA A 131 22.89 -8.70 -10.59
CA ALA A 131 22.42 -8.33 -9.25
C ALA A 131 21.62 -9.46 -8.59
N ARG A 132 21.78 -9.59 -7.26
CA ARG A 132 20.96 -10.46 -6.41
C ARG A 132 19.66 -9.76 -6.06
N LEU A 133 18.55 -10.24 -6.61
CA LEU A 133 17.25 -9.58 -6.52
C LEU A 133 16.14 -10.54 -6.08
N THR A 134 15.20 -10.03 -5.30
CA THR A 134 13.91 -10.69 -5.05
C THR A 134 12.77 -9.73 -5.36
N LEU A 135 11.76 -10.19 -6.12
CA LEU A 135 10.49 -9.51 -6.29
C LEU A 135 9.45 -10.17 -5.39
N ILE A 136 8.75 -9.34 -4.61
CA ILE A 136 7.70 -9.70 -3.65
C ILE A 136 6.42 -9.06 -4.17
N ILE A 137 5.59 -9.82 -4.89
CA ILE A 137 4.43 -9.28 -5.59
C ILE A 137 3.15 -9.91 -5.05
N THR A 138 2.28 -9.07 -4.49
CA THR A 138 0.98 -9.48 -3.97
C THR A 138 -0.16 -9.17 -4.92
N GLY A 139 -1.27 -9.88 -4.74
CA GLY A 139 -2.56 -9.60 -5.37
C GLY A 139 -3.62 -9.07 -4.40
N ASP A 140 -3.23 -8.52 -3.23
CA ASP A 140 -4.16 -8.11 -2.16
C ASP A 140 -3.63 -6.90 -1.34
N GLU A 141 -2.99 -5.93 -1.98
CA GLU A 141 -2.61 -4.68 -1.30
C GLU A 141 -3.82 -3.75 -1.16
N GLU A 142 -4.59 -3.61 -2.23
CA GLU A 142 -5.77 -2.75 -2.37
C GLU A 142 -7.04 -3.31 -1.72
N GLY A 143 -6.91 -4.48 -1.11
CA GLY A 143 -7.97 -5.20 -0.41
C GLY A 143 -7.74 -5.26 1.11
N PRO A 144 -8.13 -6.39 1.74
CA PRO A 144 -7.92 -6.59 3.17
C PRO A 144 -6.45 -6.69 3.60
N ALA A 145 -5.52 -6.97 2.69
CA ALA A 145 -4.08 -7.14 2.91
C ALA A 145 -3.74 -8.20 4.00
N ILE A 146 -4.52 -9.29 4.03
CA ILE A 146 -4.38 -10.35 5.03
C ILE A 146 -3.53 -11.50 4.51
N HIS A 147 -3.78 -11.94 3.27
CA HIS A 147 -3.19 -13.13 2.66
C HIS A 147 -2.19 -12.80 1.54
N GLY A 148 -1.85 -11.53 1.36
CA GLY A 148 -0.87 -11.01 0.42
C GLY A 148 0.56 -11.02 0.97
N THR A 149 1.13 -9.85 1.18
CA THR A 149 2.53 -9.64 1.61
C THR A 149 2.89 -10.39 2.89
N ARG A 150 1.96 -10.58 3.83
CA ARG A 150 2.20 -11.40 5.02
C ARG A 150 2.50 -12.87 4.65
N ALA A 151 1.78 -13.44 3.71
CA ALA A 151 2.03 -14.81 3.23
C ALA A 151 3.34 -14.91 2.45
N LEU A 152 3.69 -13.88 1.67
CA LEU A 152 4.99 -13.78 0.99
C LEU A 152 6.15 -13.76 2.00
N ILE A 153 6.04 -12.98 3.07
CA ILE A 153 7.04 -12.96 4.15
C ILE A 153 7.22 -14.33 4.80
N GLN A 154 6.12 -15.04 5.10
CA GLN A 154 6.19 -16.41 5.62
C GLN A 154 6.85 -17.37 4.60
N ARG A 155 6.54 -17.21 3.32
CA ARG A 155 7.13 -18.00 2.23
C ARG A 155 8.62 -17.74 2.08
N MET A 156 9.06 -16.48 2.24
CA MET A 156 10.47 -16.09 2.26
C MET A 156 11.21 -16.71 3.45
N ALA A 157 10.64 -16.61 4.66
CA ALA A 157 11.22 -17.20 5.86
C ALA A 157 11.40 -18.72 5.74
N ALA A 158 10.44 -19.43 5.14
CA ALA A 158 10.53 -20.87 4.90
C ALA A 158 11.63 -21.26 3.88
N ARG A 159 12.25 -20.30 3.20
CA ARG A 159 13.30 -20.48 2.18
C ARG A 159 14.62 -19.80 2.54
N ASP A 160 14.74 -19.29 3.76
CA ASP A 160 15.89 -18.51 4.22
C ASP A 160 16.23 -17.32 3.30
N LEU A 161 15.19 -16.71 2.72
CA LEU A 161 15.29 -15.54 1.86
C LEU A 161 15.06 -14.27 2.67
N THR A 162 16.12 -13.72 3.25
CA THR A 162 16.06 -12.41 3.93
C THR A 162 16.82 -11.37 3.10
N PRO A 163 16.15 -10.33 2.59
CA PRO A 163 16.83 -9.24 1.90
C PRO A 163 17.59 -8.35 2.87
N ASP A 164 18.67 -7.72 2.37
CA ASP A 164 19.40 -6.71 3.13
C ASP A 164 18.70 -5.34 3.08
N LEU A 165 18.01 -5.06 1.97
CA LEU A 165 17.32 -3.80 1.68
C LEU A 165 16.01 -4.09 0.92
N CYS A 166 14.98 -3.29 1.14
CA CYS A 166 13.72 -3.38 0.40
C CYS A 166 13.31 -2.01 -0.16
N LEU A 167 12.97 -1.99 -1.46
CA LEU A 167 12.35 -0.87 -2.14
C LEU A 167 10.92 -1.23 -2.49
N VAL A 168 9.95 -0.45 -2.04
CA VAL A 168 8.54 -0.60 -2.40
C VAL A 168 8.20 0.40 -3.50
N GLY A 169 7.55 -0.06 -4.57
CA GLY A 169 7.33 0.74 -5.78
C GLY A 169 6.08 1.62 -5.75
N GLU A 170 5.56 1.98 -4.58
CA GLU A 170 4.39 2.84 -4.40
C GLU A 170 4.54 4.21 -5.08
N PRO A 171 3.45 4.83 -5.58
CA PRO A 171 3.48 6.15 -6.20
C PRO A 171 3.70 7.26 -5.19
N THR A 172 4.96 7.54 -4.88
CA THR A 172 5.37 8.47 -3.82
C THR A 172 5.61 9.88 -4.29
N SER A 173 5.94 10.07 -5.58
CA SER A 173 6.23 11.39 -6.13
C SER A 173 4.96 12.25 -6.19
N ALA A 174 5.06 13.53 -5.83
CA ALA A 174 3.91 14.41 -5.67
C ALA A 174 3.61 15.25 -6.91
N GLN A 175 4.59 15.97 -7.45
CA GLN A 175 4.44 16.85 -8.61
C GLN A 175 5.34 16.43 -9.77
N ARG A 176 6.52 15.89 -9.47
CA ARG A 176 7.51 15.45 -10.45
C ARG A 176 8.12 14.16 -9.99
N LEU A 177 8.37 13.27 -10.93
CA LEU A 177 9.07 12.03 -10.62
C LEU A 177 10.40 12.33 -9.92
N GLY A 178 10.57 11.75 -8.73
CA GLY A 178 11.78 11.91 -7.94
C GLY A 178 11.74 13.01 -6.87
N ASP A 179 10.63 13.72 -6.69
CA ASP A 179 10.56 14.77 -5.68
C ASP A 179 10.37 14.26 -4.24
N THR A 180 9.92 13.01 -4.06
CA THR A 180 9.61 12.47 -2.73
C THR A 180 9.96 10.99 -2.59
N ILE A 181 10.67 10.64 -1.52
CA ILE A 181 10.88 9.26 -1.03
C ILE A 181 10.12 9.11 0.28
N LYS A 182 9.33 8.04 0.43
CA LYS A 182 8.70 7.73 1.71
C LYS A 182 9.62 6.82 2.53
N ILE A 183 9.96 7.30 3.73
CA ILE A 183 10.80 6.58 4.70
C ILE A 183 9.97 6.00 5.86
N GLY A 184 8.67 6.24 5.86
CA GLY A 184 7.74 5.74 6.87
C GLY A 184 6.30 6.09 6.52
N ARG A 185 5.38 5.46 7.22
CA ARG A 185 3.94 5.71 7.10
C ARG A 185 3.30 5.71 8.48
N ARG A 186 2.25 6.50 8.65
CA ARG A 186 1.41 6.46 9.85
C ARG A 186 0.64 5.15 9.91
N GLY A 187 0.39 4.67 11.14
CA GLY A 187 -0.53 3.59 11.40
C GLY A 187 -1.98 4.01 11.19
N SER A 188 -2.85 3.02 11.11
CA SER A 188 -4.27 3.20 10.87
C SER A 188 -5.09 2.21 11.69
N VAL A 189 -6.10 2.72 12.39
CA VAL A 189 -7.12 1.92 13.04
C VAL A 189 -8.50 2.49 12.78
N ASN A 190 -9.47 1.63 12.48
CA ASN A 190 -10.88 1.97 12.36
C ASN A 190 -11.63 1.36 13.55
N ILE A 191 -12.54 2.10 14.14
CA ILE A 191 -13.32 1.69 15.33
C ILE A 191 -14.79 1.94 15.07
N TRP A 192 -15.61 0.95 15.33
CA TRP A 192 -17.07 1.01 15.30
C TRP A 192 -17.61 0.96 16.73
N ILE A 193 -18.57 1.82 17.04
CA ILE A 193 -19.21 1.95 18.34
C ILE A 193 -20.71 1.73 18.14
N ASP A 194 -21.25 0.67 18.72
CA ASP A 194 -22.66 0.35 18.73
C ASP A 194 -23.22 0.57 20.14
N VAL A 195 -24.11 1.56 20.31
CA VAL A 195 -24.75 1.87 21.59
C VAL A 195 -26.17 1.33 21.57
N PRO A 196 -26.45 0.21 22.27
CA PRO A 196 -27.80 -0.34 22.38
C PRO A 196 -28.68 0.55 23.26
N GLY A 197 -29.95 0.64 22.90
CA GLY A 197 -30.99 1.32 23.66
C GLY A 197 -32.22 0.44 23.83
N ARG A 198 -33.30 1.06 24.28
CA ARG A 198 -34.64 0.45 24.28
C ARG A 198 -35.62 1.46 23.71
N GLN A 199 -36.26 1.09 22.61
CA GLN A 199 -37.28 1.90 21.95
C GLN A 199 -38.47 2.22 22.89
N GLY A 200 -39.00 3.42 22.76
CA GLY A 200 -40.19 3.82 23.49
C GLY A 200 -40.76 5.15 23.01
N HIS A 201 -41.89 5.54 23.57
CA HIS A 201 -42.52 6.82 23.25
C HIS A 201 -41.79 7.96 23.97
N VAL A 202 -41.50 9.08 23.29
CA VAL A 202 -40.76 10.22 23.85
C VAL A 202 -41.41 10.84 25.08
N ALA A 203 -42.76 10.76 25.22
CA ALA A 203 -43.50 11.23 26.36
C ALA A 203 -43.35 10.31 27.61
N TYR A 204 -42.82 9.11 27.48
CA TYR A 204 -42.63 8.14 28.55
C TYR A 204 -41.16 7.64 28.60
N PRO A 205 -40.19 8.55 28.80
CA PRO A 205 -38.77 8.20 28.70
C PRO A 205 -38.33 7.15 29.74
N HIS A 206 -39.06 7.04 30.88
CA HIS A 206 -38.81 6.05 31.92
C HIS A 206 -39.08 4.60 31.48
N LEU A 207 -39.85 4.42 30.39
CA LEU A 207 -40.09 3.10 29.74
C LEU A 207 -39.14 2.77 28.63
N ALA A 208 -38.21 3.68 28.31
CA ALA A 208 -37.24 3.54 27.24
C ALA A 208 -35.79 3.62 27.76
N ASN A 209 -34.84 3.48 26.89
CA ASN A 209 -33.42 3.77 27.16
C ASN A 209 -32.82 4.42 25.90
N ASN A 210 -32.66 5.73 25.91
CA ASN A 210 -32.22 6.49 24.76
C ASN A 210 -30.69 6.32 24.56
N PRO A 211 -30.22 5.73 23.45
CA PRO A 211 -28.78 5.55 23.17
C PRO A 211 -28.12 6.89 22.75
N VAL A 212 -28.88 7.81 22.17
CA VAL A 212 -28.33 9.02 21.53
C VAL A 212 -27.56 9.92 22.50
N PRO A 213 -28.08 10.30 23.67
CA PRO A 213 -27.32 11.14 24.63
C PRO A 213 -26.01 10.49 25.09
N ARG A 214 -26.01 9.16 25.26
CA ARG A 214 -24.80 8.39 25.63
C ARG A 214 -23.77 8.40 24.52
N LEU A 215 -24.20 8.18 23.27
CA LEU A 215 -23.29 8.24 22.12
C LEU A 215 -22.72 9.65 21.96
N VAL A 216 -23.53 10.70 22.06
CA VAL A 216 -23.07 12.10 21.96
C VAL A 216 -22.02 12.41 23.04
N ALA A 217 -22.25 11.99 24.29
CA ALA A 217 -21.28 12.18 25.37
C ALA A 217 -19.98 11.43 25.11
N THR A 218 -20.06 10.20 24.58
CA THR A 218 -18.91 9.40 24.19
C THR A 218 -18.10 10.09 23.09
N LEU A 219 -18.76 10.56 22.03
CA LEU A 219 -18.09 11.22 20.90
C LEU A 219 -17.43 12.54 21.34
N ALA A 220 -18.09 13.33 22.20
CA ALA A 220 -17.51 14.56 22.76
C ALA A 220 -16.26 14.27 23.63
N ALA A 221 -16.27 13.18 24.41
CA ALA A 221 -15.11 12.78 25.19
C ALA A 221 -13.96 12.30 24.29
N ILE A 222 -14.24 11.61 23.20
CA ILE A 222 -13.24 11.15 22.21
C ILE A 222 -12.66 12.36 21.44
N ASP A 223 -13.50 13.31 21.02
CA ASP A 223 -13.08 14.51 20.28
C ASP A 223 -12.13 15.40 21.09
N ALA A 224 -12.29 15.40 22.41
CA ALA A 224 -11.40 16.14 23.33
C ALA A 224 -10.01 15.49 23.52
N VAL A 225 -9.78 14.29 22.95
CA VAL A 225 -8.52 13.58 23.13
C VAL A 225 -7.43 14.20 22.24
N VAL A 226 -6.39 14.73 22.85
CA VAL A 226 -5.12 15.00 22.16
C VAL A 226 -4.23 13.78 22.32
N LEU A 227 -3.84 13.15 21.21
CA LEU A 227 -3.01 11.96 21.23
C LEU A 227 -1.53 12.31 21.45
N ASP A 228 -1.01 13.24 20.65
CA ASP A 228 0.37 13.72 20.68
C ASP A 228 0.51 15.09 19.97
N GLN A 229 1.75 15.58 19.85
CA GLN A 229 2.08 16.82 19.12
C GLN A 229 2.90 16.56 17.85
N GLY A 230 2.99 15.31 17.43
CA GLY A 230 3.87 14.88 16.33
C GLY A 230 5.29 14.59 16.78
N THR A 231 6.12 14.17 15.83
CA THR A 231 7.56 13.90 16.00
C THR A 231 8.37 14.66 14.97
N GLU A 232 9.68 14.47 14.92
CA GLU A 232 10.54 15.05 13.87
C GLU A 232 10.05 14.64 12.46
N TRP A 233 9.57 13.40 12.33
CA TRP A 233 9.21 12.82 11.03
C TRP A 233 7.71 12.69 10.79
N PHE A 234 6.90 12.72 11.83
CA PHE A 234 5.46 12.55 11.71
C PHE A 234 4.70 13.78 12.21
N GLN A 235 3.68 14.14 11.47
CA GLN A 235 2.64 15.05 11.97
C GLN A 235 1.90 14.44 13.17
N PRO A 236 1.18 15.25 13.98
CA PRO A 236 0.37 14.75 15.06
C PRO A 236 -0.62 13.66 14.61
N SER A 237 -0.83 12.69 15.50
CA SER A 237 -1.88 11.68 15.33
C SER A 237 -3.26 12.35 15.44
N ASN A 238 -4.21 11.88 14.61
CA ASN A 238 -5.56 12.46 14.58
C ASN A 238 -6.65 11.40 14.63
N ILE A 239 -7.80 11.81 15.19
CA ILE A 239 -9.04 11.03 15.25
C ILE A 239 -10.07 11.74 14.40
N GLU A 240 -10.71 11.00 13.46
CA GLU A 240 -11.77 11.53 12.61
C GLU A 240 -13.03 10.66 12.71
N PHE A 241 -14.15 11.29 12.95
CA PHE A 241 -15.44 10.59 12.88
C PHE A 241 -15.87 10.48 11.42
N THR A 242 -16.10 9.26 10.96
CA THR A 242 -16.38 8.96 9.54
C THR A 242 -17.81 8.51 9.29
N ASP A 243 -18.57 8.20 10.34
CA ASP A 243 -19.99 7.86 10.25
C ASP A 243 -20.69 8.10 11.60
N LEU A 244 -21.94 8.56 11.52
CA LEU A 244 -22.84 8.70 12.67
C LEU A 244 -24.25 8.35 12.20
N HIS A 245 -24.81 7.26 12.75
CA HIS A 245 -26.09 6.74 12.31
C HIS A 245 -27.03 6.44 13.48
N VAL A 246 -28.24 6.99 13.41
CA VAL A 246 -29.36 6.66 14.32
C VAL A 246 -30.53 6.05 13.52
N GLY A 247 -30.78 6.55 12.32
CA GLY A 247 -31.74 5.99 11.36
C GLY A 247 -33.20 5.99 11.84
N ASN A 248 -33.56 6.91 12.77
CA ASN A 248 -34.92 6.97 13.33
C ASN A 248 -35.83 7.91 12.53
N PRO A 249 -36.80 7.40 11.74
CA PRO A 249 -37.67 8.23 10.92
C PRO A 249 -38.81 8.86 11.70
N ALA A 250 -39.08 8.41 12.93
CA ALA A 250 -40.27 8.83 13.72
C ALA A 250 -39.90 9.89 14.76
N THR A 251 -40.64 11.00 14.78
CA THR A 251 -40.36 12.14 15.66
C THR A 251 -40.76 11.90 17.10
N ASN A 252 -41.65 10.96 17.37
CA ASN A 252 -42.19 10.65 18.69
C ASN A 252 -41.70 9.33 19.29
N VAL A 253 -40.64 8.75 18.72
CA VAL A 253 -40.05 7.47 19.15
C VAL A 253 -38.60 7.68 19.58
N ILE A 254 -38.24 7.17 20.75
CA ILE A 254 -36.85 7.00 21.20
C ILE A 254 -36.27 5.80 20.45
N PRO A 255 -35.08 5.90 19.79
CA PRO A 255 -34.51 4.83 18.99
C PRO A 255 -34.00 3.66 19.84
N ALA A 256 -33.92 2.48 19.22
CA ALA A 256 -33.41 1.26 19.88
C ALA A 256 -31.87 1.14 19.81
N ALA A 257 -31.19 1.89 18.95
CA ALA A 257 -29.72 1.88 18.81
C ALA A 257 -29.23 3.20 18.23
N ALA A 258 -27.97 3.48 18.48
CA ALA A 258 -27.20 4.53 17.81
C ALA A 258 -25.77 4.02 17.55
N ARG A 259 -25.16 4.42 16.43
CA ARG A 259 -23.87 3.93 15.97
C ARG A 259 -22.96 5.05 15.54
N ALA A 260 -21.66 4.85 15.70
CA ALA A 260 -20.64 5.71 15.11
C ALA A 260 -19.46 4.89 14.60
N ARG A 261 -18.72 5.49 13.67
CA ARG A 261 -17.43 4.99 13.22
C ARG A 261 -16.43 6.12 13.27
N LEU A 262 -15.21 5.79 13.71
CA LEU A 262 -14.08 6.68 13.67
C LEU A 262 -12.86 6.00 13.06
N SER A 263 -11.95 6.80 12.53
CA SER A 263 -10.66 6.38 12.01
C SER A 263 -9.57 7.18 12.71
N ILE A 264 -8.51 6.49 13.15
CA ILE A 264 -7.34 7.12 13.74
C ILE A 264 -6.17 6.91 12.79
N ARG A 265 -5.45 8.01 12.50
CA ARG A 265 -4.12 7.96 11.87
C ARG A 265 -3.10 8.32 12.92
N PHE A 266 -2.15 7.43 13.19
CA PHE A 266 -1.23 7.58 14.30
C PHE A 266 0.23 7.41 13.89
N ASN A 267 1.10 8.14 14.58
CA ASN A 267 2.54 8.10 14.38
C ASN A 267 3.21 7.00 15.24
N ASP A 268 4.53 6.95 15.22
CA ASP A 268 5.37 5.95 15.89
C ASP A 268 5.45 6.07 17.42
N LEU A 269 4.74 7.04 18.02
CA LEU A 269 4.56 7.14 19.48
C LEU A 269 3.46 6.22 20.00
N HIS A 270 2.66 5.61 19.14
CA HIS A 270 1.49 4.81 19.50
C HIS A 270 1.51 3.43 18.86
N TYR A 271 0.80 2.51 19.51
CA TYR A 271 0.40 1.22 18.95
C TYR A 271 -1.11 1.17 18.76
N GLY A 272 -1.54 0.51 17.70
CA GLY A 272 -2.97 0.42 17.37
C GLY A 272 -3.82 -0.17 18.48
N ASP A 273 -3.35 -1.24 19.12
CA ASP A 273 -4.07 -1.90 20.21
C ASP A 273 -4.22 -1.00 21.45
N ASP A 274 -3.21 -0.17 21.78
CA ASP A 274 -3.28 0.77 22.89
C ASP A 274 -4.32 1.87 22.62
N LEU A 275 -4.40 2.35 21.38
CA LEU A 275 -5.41 3.32 20.96
C LEU A 275 -6.82 2.70 21.03
N VAL A 276 -6.99 1.48 20.60
CA VAL A 276 -8.26 0.73 20.73
C VAL A 276 -8.66 0.61 22.20
N ALA A 277 -7.71 0.23 23.08
CA ALA A 277 -7.97 0.13 24.52
C ALA A 277 -8.38 1.48 25.11
N ARG A 278 -7.70 2.58 24.76
CA ARG A 278 -8.01 3.93 25.21
C ARG A 278 -9.41 4.38 24.80
N ILE A 279 -9.78 4.18 23.53
CA ILE A 279 -11.12 4.53 23.04
C ILE A 279 -12.20 3.66 23.70
N THR A 280 -11.93 2.36 23.85
CA THR A 280 -12.85 1.43 24.52
C THR A 280 -13.13 1.83 25.98
N ALA A 281 -12.13 2.33 26.68
CA ALA A 281 -12.30 2.84 28.05
C ALA A 281 -13.25 4.04 28.09
N LEU A 282 -13.08 5.02 27.18
CA LEU A 282 -13.99 6.18 27.07
C LEU A 282 -15.41 5.76 26.69
N VAL A 283 -15.57 4.80 25.80
CA VAL A 283 -16.88 4.25 25.43
C VAL A 283 -17.53 3.58 26.65
N THR A 284 -16.78 2.81 27.41
CA THR A 284 -17.28 2.11 28.60
C THR A 284 -17.73 3.11 29.69
N GLU A 285 -17.01 4.23 29.86
CA GLU A 285 -17.33 5.26 30.83
C GLU A 285 -18.61 6.03 30.45
N HIS A 286 -18.77 6.45 29.20
CA HIS A 286 -19.87 7.33 28.77
C HIS A 286 -21.08 6.60 28.20
N ALA A 287 -20.89 5.37 27.71
CA ALA A 287 -21.95 4.51 27.18
C ALA A 287 -21.83 3.07 27.69
N PRO A 288 -22.06 2.83 29.00
CA PRO A 288 -22.01 1.47 29.55
C PRO A 288 -22.91 0.50 28.77
N GLY A 289 -22.37 -0.67 28.42
CA GLY A 289 -23.06 -1.69 27.63
C GLY A 289 -23.01 -1.47 26.11
N ALA A 290 -22.26 -0.47 25.64
CA ALA A 290 -21.94 -0.34 24.21
C ALA A 290 -20.94 -1.44 23.77
N HIS A 291 -21.02 -1.79 22.48
CA HIS A 291 -20.09 -2.70 21.84
C HIS A 291 -19.10 -1.92 21.00
N VAL A 292 -17.82 -2.26 21.15
CA VAL A 292 -16.72 -1.69 20.35
C VAL A 292 -16.13 -2.81 19.52
N THR A 293 -16.03 -2.59 18.21
CA THR A 293 -15.22 -3.43 17.31
C THR A 293 -14.15 -2.56 16.67
N ALA A 294 -12.98 -3.13 16.44
CA ALA A 294 -11.85 -2.39 15.89
C ALA A 294 -11.07 -3.22 14.88
N GLN A 295 -10.46 -2.53 13.92
CA GLN A 295 -9.56 -3.11 12.96
C GLN A 295 -8.30 -2.23 12.86
N VAL A 296 -7.18 -2.76 13.33
CA VAL A 296 -5.85 -2.17 13.11
C VAL A 296 -5.39 -2.59 11.72
N SER A 297 -5.43 -1.66 10.76
CA SER A 297 -5.01 -1.94 9.37
C SER A 297 -3.49 -2.04 9.26
N GLY A 298 -2.76 -1.32 10.10
CA GLY A 298 -1.30 -1.40 10.20
C GLY A 298 -0.75 -0.47 11.26
N GLU A 299 0.42 -0.84 11.78
CA GLU A 299 1.20 -0.02 12.69
C GLU A 299 1.96 1.06 11.90
N ALA A 300 2.31 2.15 12.57
CA ALA A 300 3.26 3.12 12.04
C ALA A 300 4.63 2.46 11.90
N PHE A 301 5.38 2.87 10.88
CA PHE A 301 6.79 2.50 10.75
C PHE A 301 7.62 3.68 10.29
N LEU A 302 8.88 3.68 10.66
CA LEU A 302 9.91 4.61 10.22
C LEU A 302 11.19 3.82 9.93
N THR A 303 11.73 3.97 8.73
CA THR A 303 13.13 3.67 8.43
C THR A 303 13.90 4.98 8.56
N PRO A 304 14.65 5.21 9.64
CA PRO A 304 15.36 6.47 9.80
C PRO A 304 16.26 6.76 8.60
N PRO A 305 16.49 8.04 8.26
CA PRO A 305 17.46 8.40 7.22
C PRO A 305 18.79 7.67 7.40
N GLY A 306 19.29 7.05 6.35
CA GLY A 306 20.45 6.19 6.42
C GLY A 306 20.91 5.67 5.06
N PRO A 307 21.67 4.57 5.01
CA PRO A 307 22.27 4.07 3.77
C PRO A 307 21.26 3.87 2.64
N LEU A 308 20.10 3.29 2.91
CA LEU A 308 19.09 3.01 1.87
C LEU A 308 18.47 4.30 1.31
N SER A 309 18.01 5.22 2.18
CA SER A 309 17.43 6.48 1.71
C SER A 309 18.45 7.34 0.97
N THR A 310 19.71 7.34 1.41
CA THR A 310 20.82 8.03 0.73
C THR A 310 21.11 7.39 -0.63
N LEU A 311 21.07 6.06 -0.72
CA LEU A 311 21.29 5.32 -1.96
C LEU A 311 20.20 5.64 -2.99
N VAL A 312 18.92 5.60 -2.57
CA VAL A 312 17.80 5.91 -3.46
C VAL A 312 17.81 7.38 -3.86
N ALA A 313 18.05 8.32 -2.92
CA ALA A 313 18.15 9.74 -3.21
C ALA A 313 19.27 10.05 -4.22
N GLY A 314 20.45 9.45 -4.04
CA GLY A 314 21.56 9.61 -4.97
C GLY A 314 21.29 9.01 -6.36
N ALA A 315 20.51 7.94 -6.46
CA ALA A 315 20.07 7.39 -7.75
C ALA A 315 19.06 8.32 -8.45
N VAL A 316 18.12 8.87 -7.71
CA VAL A 316 17.17 9.88 -8.21
C VAL A 316 17.91 11.09 -8.72
N GLU A 317 18.81 11.67 -7.92
CA GLU A 317 19.59 12.85 -8.31
C GLU A 317 20.45 12.60 -9.55
N ALA A 318 21.10 11.45 -9.64
CA ALA A 318 21.94 11.09 -10.78
C ALA A 318 21.17 11.01 -12.12
N VAL A 319 19.90 10.57 -12.09
CA VAL A 319 19.09 10.38 -13.29
C VAL A 319 18.25 11.62 -13.61
N SER A 320 17.66 12.26 -12.61
CA SER A 320 16.69 13.35 -12.78
C SER A 320 17.22 14.74 -12.44
N GLY A 321 18.37 14.82 -11.74
CA GLY A 321 18.88 16.08 -11.19
C GLY A 321 18.06 16.60 -9.99
N ILE A 322 17.12 15.82 -9.46
CA ILE A 322 16.25 16.21 -8.36
C ILE A 322 16.80 15.61 -7.06
N VAL A 323 16.91 16.42 -6.01
CA VAL A 323 17.15 15.96 -4.65
C VAL A 323 15.79 15.71 -3.97
N PRO A 324 15.42 14.45 -3.67
CA PRO A 324 14.11 14.14 -3.12
C PRO A 324 13.96 14.58 -1.68
N GLU A 325 12.74 14.97 -1.30
CA GLU A 325 12.34 15.12 0.09
C GLU A 325 12.09 13.73 0.73
N LEU A 326 12.59 13.52 1.95
CA LEU A 326 12.23 12.36 2.76
C LEU A 326 10.93 12.66 3.52
N SER A 327 9.94 11.77 3.44
CA SER A 327 8.61 12.05 3.96
C SER A 327 7.95 10.81 4.57
N THR A 328 7.00 11.04 5.49
CA THR A 328 6.17 9.99 6.11
C THR A 328 4.67 10.21 5.86
N THR A 329 4.32 11.18 5.02
CA THR A 329 2.93 11.54 4.71
C THR A 329 2.26 10.51 3.78
N GLY A 330 0.93 10.50 3.76
CA GLY A 330 0.11 9.66 2.87
C GLY A 330 -0.62 8.53 3.59
N GLY A 331 -1.19 7.63 2.80
CA GLY A 331 -1.88 6.44 3.26
C GLY A 331 -0.93 5.36 3.78
N THR A 332 -1.47 4.22 4.19
CA THR A 332 -0.66 3.06 4.56
C THR A 332 -0.30 2.25 3.31
N SER A 333 0.72 1.40 3.40
CA SER A 333 1.16 0.49 2.33
C SER A 333 1.74 -0.79 2.92
N ASP A 334 2.03 -1.77 2.08
CA ASP A 334 2.64 -3.04 2.50
C ASP A 334 4.09 -2.90 3.01
N ALA A 335 4.72 -1.74 2.85
CA ALA A 335 5.98 -1.42 3.51
C ALA A 335 5.92 -1.60 5.03
N ARG A 336 4.74 -1.42 5.66
CA ARG A 336 4.49 -1.68 7.10
C ARG A 336 4.82 -3.11 7.55
N PHE A 337 4.74 -4.07 6.65
CA PHE A 337 5.09 -5.46 6.95
C PHE A 337 6.57 -5.73 6.68
N LEU A 338 7.09 -5.18 5.58
CA LEU A 338 8.45 -5.41 5.08
C LEU A 338 9.51 -4.69 5.93
N SER A 339 9.19 -3.53 6.48
CA SER A 339 10.06 -2.76 7.37
C SER A 339 10.48 -3.49 8.65
N ARG A 340 9.77 -4.58 8.99
CA ARG A 340 10.12 -5.48 10.09
C ARG A 340 11.22 -6.49 9.73
N LEU A 341 11.51 -6.66 8.44
CA LEU A 341 12.52 -7.62 7.95
C LEU A 341 13.87 -6.93 7.70
N CYS A 342 13.84 -5.76 7.08
CA CYS A 342 15.02 -5.02 6.68
C CYS A 342 14.68 -3.53 6.50
N PRO A 343 15.68 -2.64 6.40
CA PRO A 343 15.48 -1.26 6.00
C PRO A 343 14.64 -1.18 4.72
N THR A 344 13.52 -0.42 4.79
CA THR A 344 12.53 -0.33 3.71
C THR A 344 12.19 1.12 3.44
N VAL A 345 12.24 1.53 2.18
CA VAL A 345 11.75 2.83 1.71
C VAL A 345 10.81 2.63 0.52
N GLU A 346 9.96 3.62 0.26
CA GLU A 346 9.06 3.60 -0.88
C GLU A 346 9.44 4.69 -1.85
N PHE A 347 9.47 4.34 -3.13
CA PHE A 347 9.74 5.27 -4.21
C PHE A 347 9.13 4.80 -5.52
N GLY A 348 8.38 5.69 -6.18
CA GLY A 348 7.74 5.40 -7.46
C GLY A 348 7.16 6.62 -8.16
N LEU A 349 6.17 6.37 -9.00
CA LEU A 349 5.56 7.31 -9.93
C LEU A 349 4.89 8.51 -9.24
N VAL A 350 4.51 9.51 -10.06
CA VAL A 350 3.72 10.66 -9.63
C VAL A 350 2.28 10.22 -9.38
N ASN A 351 1.74 10.53 -8.21
CA ASN A 351 0.45 10.03 -7.72
C ASN A 351 -0.78 10.84 -8.18
N ALA A 352 -0.61 11.78 -9.11
CA ALA A 352 -1.62 12.77 -9.48
C ALA A 352 -2.96 12.18 -9.96
N THR A 353 -2.94 10.99 -10.58
CA THR A 353 -4.15 10.31 -11.10
C THR A 353 -4.47 9.00 -10.40
N MET A 354 -3.73 8.69 -9.32
CA MET A 354 -3.92 7.48 -8.52
C MET A 354 -5.38 7.36 -8.05
N HIS A 355 -6.00 6.19 -8.25
CA HIS A 355 -7.40 5.86 -7.91
C HIS A 355 -8.47 6.72 -8.62
N GLN A 356 -8.08 7.60 -9.53
CA GLN A 356 -9.03 8.43 -10.29
C GLN A 356 -9.50 7.72 -11.56
N VAL A 357 -10.61 8.22 -12.12
CA VAL A 357 -11.05 7.88 -13.48
C VAL A 357 -10.01 8.42 -14.45
N ASP A 358 -9.81 7.73 -15.58
CA ASP A 358 -8.78 8.07 -16.57
C ASP A 358 -7.35 8.12 -16.02
N GLU A 359 -7.06 7.25 -15.04
CA GLU A 359 -5.71 7.06 -14.52
C GLU A 359 -4.71 6.88 -15.66
N ALA A 360 -3.62 7.62 -15.59
CA ALA A 360 -2.60 7.62 -16.62
C ALA A 360 -1.22 8.00 -16.07
N VAL A 361 -0.17 7.50 -16.70
CA VAL A 361 1.22 7.79 -16.35
C VAL A 361 1.99 8.28 -17.57
N SER A 362 2.92 9.21 -17.37
CA SER A 362 3.84 9.66 -18.42
C SER A 362 4.75 8.53 -18.90
N VAL A 363 4.81 8.33 -20.21
CA VAL A 363 5.76 7.40 -20.87
C VAL A 363 7.20 7.76 -20.50
N ALA A 364 7.51 9.06 -20.47
CA ALA A 364 8.83 9.53 -20.06
C ALA A 364 9.15 9.18 -18.62
N ASP A 365 8.18 9.29 -17.70
CA ASP A 365 8.36 8.94 -16.29
C ASP A 365 8.55 7.44 -16.09
N LEU A 366 7.90 6.58 -16.88
CA LEU A 366 8.12 5.12 -16.83
C LEU A 366 9.57 4.77 -17.22
N HIS A 367 10.09 5.39 -18.27
CA HIS A 367 11.48 5.18 -18.66
C HIS A 367 12.46 5.76 -17.64
N ALA A 368 12.19 6.95 -17.11
CA ALA A 368 13.02 7.58 -16.09
C ALA A 368 13.02 6.76 -14.79
N LEU A 369 11.86 6.27 -14.35
CA LEU A 369 11.75 5.40 -13.18
C LEU A 369 12.54 4.10 -13.35
N SER A 370 12.47 3.48 -14.54
CA SER A 370 13.28 2.30 -14.85
C SER A 370 14.78 2.60 -14.78
N ALA A 371 15.23 3.76 -15.27
CA ALA A 371 16.61 4.19 -15.18
C ALA A 371 17.04 4.44 -13.71
N ILE A 372 16.18 5.08 -12.91
CA ILE A 372 16.41 5.29 -11.48
C ILE A 372 16.54 3.96 -10.75
N TYR A 373 15.63 3.00 -10.99
CA TYR A 373 15.70 1.68 -10.37
C TYR A 373 16.97 0.91 -10.79
N ALA A 374 17.38 1.03 -12.05
CA ALA A 374 18.64 0.42 -12.50
C ALA A 374 19.87 1.03 -11.81
N GLU A 375 19.83 2.33 -11.50
CA GLU A 375 20.89 3.01 -10.75
C GLU A 375 20.85 2.63 -9.25
N VAL A 376 19.64 2.46 -8.67
CA VAL A 376 19.48 1.92 -7.30
C VAL A 376 20.11 0.53 -7.20
N ILE A 377 19.81 -0.38 -8.16
CA ILE A 377 20.38 -1.73 -8.19
C ILE A 377 21.90 -1.68 -8.32
N ALA A 378 22.43 -0.80 -9.17
CA ALA A 378 23.88 -0.68 -9.38
C ALA A 378 24.58 -0.18 -8.10
N ARG A 379 24.05 0.84 -7.45
CA ARG A 379 24.62 1.40 -6.21
C ARG A 379 24.50 0.45 -5.02
N ALA A 380 23.44 -0.35 -4.96
CA ALA A 380 23.30 -1.39 -3.94
C ALA A 380 24.37 -2.47 -4.10
N GLY A 381 24.88 -2.70 -5.29
CA GLY A 381 25.92 -3.70 -5.58
C GLY A 381 27.37 -3.17 -5.49
N ALA A 382 27.57 -1.87 -5.31
CA ALA A 382 28.88 -1.23 -5.21
C ALA A 382 29.37 -1.18 -3.78
#